data_5eee97b7e982b87fa7950854a0d76e53
#
_entry.id   5eee97b7e982b87fa7950854a0d76e53
#
_cell.length_a   1.000
_cell.length_b   1.000
_cell.length_c   1.000
_cell.angle_alpha   90.00
_cell.angle_beta   90.00
_cell.angle_gamma   90.00
#
_symmetry.space_group_name_H-M   'P 1'
#
loop_
_entity.id
_entity.type
_entity.pdbx_description
1 polymer ?
#
loop_
_entity_poly.entity_id
_entity_poly.type
_entity_poly.pdbx_seq_one_letter_code
_entity_poly.pdbx_strand_id
1 'polypeptide(L)'
;MNGRLNAVDTPYAWLRLAISLLISTIGSVGMWSAVVVLPAVQAEFAVTRADASLPYTVSMVFFVVGQILMGRLADRSGVVAPVVVGAGALALGYGAASLAGTLWQFTAAYGLLIGFLGSSATFGPVIADVSHWFARRRGIAVAISACGSYLAGTIWPPIVQHFTQTSGWRATHLGIGVFCAITILPLSLVL
;
A
#
# COMPACT_ATOMS: atom_id res chain seq x y z
N MET A 1 26.95 -11.94 -10.93
CA MET A 1 25.90 -11.97 -11.96
C MET A 1 25.37 -13.39 -12.26
N ASN A 2 26.14 -14.43 -12.02
CA ASN A 2 25.75 -15.82 -12.37
C ASN A 2 24.74 -16.51 -11.41
N GLY A 3 24.56 -16.05 -10.20
CA GLY A 3 23.63 -16.68 -9.23
C GLY A 3 22.14 -16.42 -9.48
N ARG A 4 21.78 -15.33 -10.16
CA ARG A 4 20.38 -14.99 -10.44
C ARG A 4 19.77 -15.80 -11.59
N LEU A 5 20.57 -16.23 -12.55
CA LEU A 5 20.08 -17.03 -13.70
C LEU A 5 19.60 -18.43 -13.31
N ASN A 6 20.14 -18.98 -12.21
CA ASN A 6 19.76 -20.30 -11.70
C ASN A 6 18.51 -20.27 -10.81
N ALA A 7 18.00 -19.09 -10.47
CA ALA A 7 16.86 -18.92 -9.57
C ALA A 7 15.54 -18.60 -10.31
N VAL A 8 15.59 -18.46 -11.64
CA VAL A 8 14.42 -18.17 -12.49
C VAL A 8 13.51 -19.39 -12.58
N ASP A 9 12.18 -19.16 -12.45
CA ASP A 9 11.14 -20.21 -12.47
C ASP A 9 11.28 -21.31 -11.38
N THR A 10 12.02 -21.05 -10.30
CA THR A 10 12.23 -21.98 -9.18
C THR A 10 11.07 -21.93 -8.16
N PRO A 11 10.94 -22.91 -7.24
CA PRO A 11 10.01 -22.83 -6.11
C PRO A 11 10.16 -21.55 -5.28
N TYR A 12 11.38 -21.03 -5.14
CA TYR A 12 11.64 -19.75 -4.47
C TYR A 12 11.01 -18.56 -5.21
N ALA A 13 11.01 -18.55 -6.54
CA ALA A 13 10.33 -17.52 -7.33
C ALA A 13 8.82 -17.49 -7.05
N TRP A 14 8.19 -18.66 -6.88
CA TRP A 14 6.78 -18.77 -6.52
C TRP A 14 6.51 -18.30 -5.09
N LEU A 15 7.40 -18.58 -4.15
CA LEU A 15 7.30 -18.05 -2.79
C LEU A 15 7.39 -16.51 -2.80
N ARG A 16 8.36 -15.95 -3.54
CA ARG A 16 8.45 -14.49 -3.72
C ARG A 16 7.19 -13.90 -4.34
N LEU A 17 6.61 -14.56 -5.33
CA LEU A 17 5.36 -14.13 -5.94
C LEU A 17 4.22 -14.09 -4.92
N ALA A 18 4.07 -15.12 -4.09
CA ALA A 18 3.06 -15.16 -3.04
C ALA A 18 3.25 -14.02 -2.01
N ILE A 19 4.50 -13.77 -1.60
CA ILE A 19 4.84 -12.67 -0.69
C ILE A 19 4.58 -11.32 -1.36
N SER A 20 4.93 -11.16 -2.62
CA SER A 20 4.66 -9.96 -3.41
C SER A 20 3.15 -9.67 -3.50
N LEU A 21 2.35 -10.70 -3.74
CA LEU A 21 0.89 -10.61 -3.73
C LEU A 21 0.36 -10.14 -2.36
N LEU A 22 0.86 -10.71 -1.27
CA LEU A 22 0.48 -10.31 0.09
C LEU A 22 0.87 -8.86 0.39
N ILE A 23 2.10 -8.47 0.09
CA ILE A 23 2.58 -7.09 0.29
C ILE A 23 1.74 -6.11 -0.51
N SER A 24 1.44 -6.41 -1.78
CA SER A 24 0.59 -5.55 -2.62
C SER A 24 -0.84 -5.47 -2.08
N THR A 25 -1.40 -6.57 -1.57
CA THR A 25 -2.74 -6.61 -0.98
C THR A 25 -2.80 -5.78 0.31
N ILE A 26 -1.80 -5.92 1.18
CA ILE A 26 -1.74 -5.16 2.45
C ILE A 26 -1.46 -3.69 2.16
N GLY A 27 -0.45 -3.38 1.35
CA GLY A 27 -0.03 -2.01 1.06
C GLY A 27 -1.05 -1.19 0.27
N SER A 28 -1.96 -1.83 -0.46
CA SER A 28 -3.05 -1.16 -1.17
C SER A 28 -4.23 -0.76 -0.28
N VAL A 29 -4.18 -1.05 1.02
CA VAL A 29 -5.22 -0.62 1.98
C VAL A 29 -5.48 0.88 1.94
N GLY A 30 -4.45 1.70 1.68
CA GLY A 30 -4.55 3.16 1.60
C GLY A 30 -5.58 3.66 0.58
N MET A 31 -5.67 2.97 -0.55
CA MET A 31 -6.63 3.32 -1.61
C MET A 31 -8.08 3.07 -1.19
N TRP A 32 -8.33 1.96 -0.50
CA TRP A 32 -9.67 1.49 -0.19
C TRP A 32 -10.22 2.03 1.13
N SER A 33 -9.37 2.23 2.13
CA SER A 33 -9.77 2.77 3.43
C SER A 33 -10.29 4.21 3.34
N ALA A 34 -9.70 5.05 2.47
CA ALA A 34 -10.15 6.43 2.26
C ALA A 34 -11.63 6.50 1.85
N VAL A 35 -12.04 5.61 0.94
CA VAL A 35 -13.44 5.58 0.45
C VAL A 35 -14.39 5.12 1.54
N VAL A 36 -13.99 4.14 2.34
CA VAL A 36 -14.84 3.57 3.41
C VAL A 36 -15.07 4.58 4.54
N VAL A 37 -14.02 5.32 4.94
CA VAL A 37 -14.14 6.28 6.05
C VAL A 37 -14.70 7.64 5.63
N LEU A 38 -14.90 7.88 4.34
CA LEU A 38 -15.38 9.15 3.78
C LEU A 38 -16.64 9.70 4.49
N PRO A 39 -17.69 8.90 4.77
CA PRO A 39 -18.87 9.41 5.49
C PRO A 39 -18.54 9.87 6.91
N ALA A 40 -17.66 9.16 7.62
CA ALA A 40 -17.27 9.52 8.98
C ALA A 40 -16.42 10.81 9.00
N VAL A 41 -15.50 10.95 8.05
CA VAL A 41 -14.67 12.15 7.85
C VAL A 41 -15.56 13.36 7.47
N GLN A 42 -16.52 13.16 6.57
CA GLN A 42 -17.48 14.20 6.19
C GLN A 42 -18.28 14.71 7.39
N ALA A 43 -18.78 13.81 8.21
CA ALA A 43 -19.58 14.16 9.38
C ALA A 43 -18.73 14.88 10.45
N GLU A 44 -17.51 14.43 10.72
CA GLU A 44 -16.68 14.99 11.77
C GLU A 44 -16.13 16.37 11.43
N PHE A 45 -15.69 16.58 10.18
CA PHE A 45 -15.16 17.88 9.76
C PHE A 45 -16.24 18.84 9.23
N ALA A 46 -17.51 18.43 9.22
CA ALA A 46 -18.66 19.22 8.75
C ALA A 46 -18.44 19.82 7.35
N VAL A 47 -17.88 19.04 6.44
CA VAL A 47 -17.51 19.45 5.07
C VAL A 47 -18.46 18.87 4.04
N THR A 48 -18.42 19.40 2.81
CA THR A 48 -19.20 18.85 1.71
C THR A 48 -18.67 17.46 1.31
N ARG A 49 -19.49 16.67 0.60
CA ARG A 49 -19.04 15.37 0.07
C ARG A 49 -17.90 15.51 -0.95
N ALA A 50 -17.90 16.61 -1.69
CA ALA A 50 -16.81 16.94 -2.63
C ALA A 50 -15.50 17.15 -1.87
N ASP A 51 -15.49 17.95 -0.82
CA ASP A 51 -14.31 18.20 -0.01
C ASP A 51 -13.83 16.92 0.70
N ALA A 52 -14.75 16.12 1.23
CA ALA A 52 -14.43 14.84 1.88
C ALA A 52 -13.77 13.82 0.93
N SER A 53 -13.93 13.98 -0.39
CA SER A 53 -13.26 13.12 -1.39
C SER A 53 -11.83 13.56 -1.74
N LEU A 54 -11.40 14.78 -1.33
CA LEU A 54 -10.06 15.30 -1.61
C LEU A 54 -8.92 14.39 -1.13
N PRO A 55 -8.97 13.79 0.07
CA PRO A 55 -7.91 12.88 0.53
C PRO A 55 -7.69 11.72 -0.42
N TYR A 56 -8.76 11.13 -0.96
CA TYR A 56 -8.68 10.06 -1.94
C TYR A 56 -8.08 10.55 -3.26
N THR A 57 -8.59 11.66 -3.80
CA THR A 57 -8.12 12.22 -5.08
C THR A 57 -6.65 12.59 -5.01
N VAL A 58 -6.23 13.29 -3.94
CA VAL A 58 -4.84 13.67 -3.73
C VAL A 58 -3.96 12.44 -3.57
N SER A 59 -4.40 11.43 -2.82
CA SER A 59 -3.61 10.20 -2.67
C SER A 59 -3.43 9.45 -3.99
N MET A 60 -4.42 9.46 -4.90
CA MET A 60 -4.30 8.87 -6.24
C MET A 60 -3.26 9.58 -7.11
N VAL A 61 -3.29 10.91 -7.14
CA VAL A 61 -2.29 11.70 -7.88
C VAL A 61 -0.89 11.44 -7.33
N PHE A 62 -0.74 11.50 -6.03
CA PHE A 62 0.55 11.25 -5.37
C PHE A 62 1.02 9.79 -5.50
N PHE A 63 0.10 8.83 -5.53
CA PHE A 63 0.41 7.43 -5.80
C PHE A 63 1.08 7.26 -7.18
N VAL A 64 0.54 7.89 -8.22
CA VAL A 64 1.13 7.82 -9.57
C VAL A 64 2.54 8.42 -9.59
N VAL A 65 2.73 9.60 -9.00
CA VAL A 65 4.04 10.24 -8.92
C VAL A 65 5.01 9.42 -8.06
N GLY A 66 4.52 8.89 -6.95
CA GLY A 66 5.28 8.02 -6.04
C GLY A 66 5.79 6.75 -6.71
N GLN A 67 5.03 6.15 -7.61
CA GLN A 67 5.45 4.98 -8.38
C GLN A 67 6.77 5.21 -9.14
N ILE A 68 6.94 6.40 -9.74
CA ILE A 68 8.16 6.75 -10.47
C ILE A 68 9.35 6.86 -9.51
N LEU A 69 9.15 7.49 -8.35
CA LEU A 69 10.21 7.67 -7.36
C LEU A 69 10.60 6.33 -6.72
N MET A 70 9.61 5.54 -6.32
CA MET A 70 9.84 4.23 -5.69
C MET A 70 10.42 3.23 -6.67
N GLY A 71 10.04 3.30 -7.96
CA GLY A 71 10.69 2.53 -9.03
C GLY A 71 12.18 2.86 -9.14
N ARG A 72 12.55 4.15 -9.20
CA ARG A 72 13.96 4.56 -9.22
C ARG A 72 14.74 4.14 -7.97
N LEU A 73 14.08 4.15 -6.82
CA LEU A 73 14.69 3.66 -5.57
C LEU A 73 14.95 2.15 -5.66
N ALA A 74 13.98 1.39 -6.18
CA ALA A 74 14.14 -0.05 -6.39
C ALA A 74 15.26 -0.39 -7.38
N ASP A 75 15.40 0.38 -8.47
CA ASP A 75 16.48 0.21 -9.45
C ASP A 75 17.87 0.40 -8.84
N ARG A 76 17.99 1.28 -7.84
CA ARG A 76 19.28 1.61 -7.20
C ARG A 76 19.61 0.72 -6.00
N SER A 77 18.64 0.38 -5.18
CA SER A 77 18.84 -0.28 -3.87
C SER A 77 18.13 -1.63 -3.74
N GLY A 78 17.48 -2.10 -4.80
CA GLY A 78 16.67 -3.32 -4.75
C GLY A 78 15.27 -3.09 -4.20
N VAL A 79 14.40 -4.10 -4.31
CA VAL A 79 12.97 -4.02 -3.96
C VAL A 79 12.72 -3.86 -2.46
N VAL A 80 13.61 -4.36 -1.62
CA VAL A 80 13.45 -4.32 -0.14
C VAL A 80 13.41 -2.89 0.38
N ALA A 81 14.28 -2.01 -0.14
CA ALA A 81 14.38 -0.62 0.34
C ALA A 81 13.05 0.17 0.17
N PRO A 82 12.44 0.25 -1.03
CA PRO A 82 11.15 0.92 -1.15
C PRO A 82 10.05 0.26 -0.30
N VAL A 83 10.02 -1.07 -0.18
CA VAL A 83 9.00 -1.76 0.63
C VAL A 83 9.12 -1.42 2.12
N VAL A 84 10.34 -1.35 2.66
CA VAL A 84 10.58 -0.92 4.05
C VAL A 84 10.17 0.54 4.25
N VAL A 85 10.56 1.42 3.33
CA VAL A 85 10.13 2.83 3.34
C VAL A 85 8.60 2.92 3.28
N GLY A 86 7.98 2.13 2.42
CA GLY A 86 6.53 2.08 2.29
C GLY A 86 5.82 1.62 3.54
N ALA A 87 6.33 0.58 4.21
CA ALA A 87 5.78 0.10 5.47
C ALA A 87 5.82 1.16 6.57
N GLY A 88 6.97 1.84 6.72
CA GLY A 88 7.12 2.96 7.66
C GLY A 88 6.21 4.13 7.32
N ALA A 89 6.12 4.48 6.04
CA ALA A 89 5.26 5.57 5.57
C ALA A 89 3.76 5.27 5.77
N LEU A 90 3.32 4.03 5.57
CA LEU A 90 1.95 3.60 5.88
C LEU A 90 1.67 3.71 7.38
N ALA A 91 2.56 3.20 8.22
CA ALA A 91 2.40 3.29 9.67
C ALA A 91 2.30 4.74 10.16
N LEU A 92 3.25 5.59 9.74
CA LEU A 92 3.26 7.01 10.09
C LEU A 92 2.07 7.77 9.49
N GLY A 93 1.71 7.46 8.25
CA GLY A 93 0.61 8.10 7.54
C GLY A 93 -0.75 7.81 8.19
N TYR A 94 -1.00 6.57 8.55
CA TYR A 94 -2.21 6.20 9.28
C TYR A 94 -2.23 6.76 10.71
N GLY A 95 -1.08 6.78 11.39
CA GLY A 95 -0.94 7.44 12.67
C GLY A 95 -1.23 8.93 12.57
N ALA A 96 -0.64 9.64 11.60
CA ALA A 96 -0.90 11.07 11.37
C ALA A 96 -2.36 11.33 10.98
N ALA A 97 -2.94 10.50 10.12
CA ALA A 97 -4.35 10.61 9.74
C ALA A 97 -5.29 10.45 10.94
N SER A 98 -4.99 9.51 11.86
CA SER A 98 -5.79 9.30 13.07
C SER A 98 -5.75 10.49 14.03
N LEU A 99 -4.69 11.29 14.02
CA LEU A 99 -4.50 12.47 14.86
C LEU A 99 -4.91 13.78 14.18
N ALA A 100 -5.35 13.73 12.91
CA ALA A 100 -5.73 14.92 12.16
C ALA A 100 -6.91 15.64 12.81
N GLY A 101 -6.74 16.93 13.08
CA GLY A 101 -7.78 17.83 13.60
C GLY A 101 -8.50 18.60 12.49
N THR A 102 -8.00 18.56 11.25
CA THR A 102 -8.59 19.24 10.09
C THR A 102 -8.54 18.36 8.86
N LEU A 103 -9.44 18.61 7.89
CA LEU A 103 -9.47 17.92 6.62
C LEU A 103 -8.14 18.07 5.86
N TRP A 104 -7.47 19.21 5.94
CA TRP A 104 -6.19 19.44 5.27
C TRP A 104 -5.05 18.60 5.84
N GLN A 105 -4.98 18.44 7.16
CA GLN A 105 -4.01 17.54 7.79
C GLN A 105 -4.28 16.09 7.40
N PHE A 106 -5.53 15.68 7.38
CA PHE A 106 -5.94 14.35 6.93
C PHE A 106 -5.56 14.12 5.46
N THR A 107 -5.86 15.10 4.58
CA THR A 107 -5.51 15.05 3.15
C THR A 107 -4.00 14.99 2.93
N ALA A 108 -3.22 15.77 3.68
CA ALA A 108 -1.76 15.75 3.59
C ALA A 108 -1.19 14.38 4.03
N ALA A 109 -1.69 13.80 5.12
CA ALA A 109 -1.28 12.46 5.56
C ALA A 109 -1.61 11.39 4.51
N TYR A 110 -2.81 11.44 3.92
CA TYR A 110 -3.20 10.51 2.86
C TYR A 110 -2.39 10.70 1.58
N GLY A 111 -2.19 11.92 1.13
CA GLY A 111 -1.44 12.21 -0.10
C GLY A 111 0.04 11.84 0.02
N LEU A 112 0.72 12.45 0.99
CA LEU A 112 2.19 12.37 1.09
C LEU A 112 2.68 11.05 1.70
N LEU A 113 2.07 10.60 2.79
CA LEU A 113 2.57 9.43 3.50
C LEU A 113 1.93 8.14 2.97
N ILE A 114 0.61 8.09 2.86
CA ILE A 114 -0.08 6.86 2.46
C ILE A 114 0.02 6.65 0.94
N GLY A 115 -0.32 7.66 0.12
CA GLY A 115 -0.31 7.55 -1.34
C GLY A 115 1.10 7.56 -1.93
N PHE A 116 1.84 8.65 -1.68
CA PHE A 116 3.13 8.92 -2.34
C PHE A 116 4.24 7.96 -1.88
N LEU A 117 4.41 7.75 -0.58
CA LEU A 117 5.48 6.90 -0.05
C LEU A 117 4.99 5.48 0.25
N GLY A 118 3.80 5.32 0.80
CA GLY A 118 3.29 4.06 1.31
C GLY A 118 2.83 3.09 0.22
N SER A 119 1.65 3.33 -0.32
CA SER A 119 1.04 2.42 -1.30
C SER A 119 1.82 2.33 -2.62
N SER A 120 2.48 3.42 -3.06
CA SER A 120 3.31 3.40 -4.27
C SER A 120 4.50 2.47 -4.15
N ALA A 121 5.12 2.40 -2.98
CA ALA A 121 6.30 1.58 -2.71
C ALA A 121 5.97 0.07 -2.63
N THR A 122 4.75 -0.26 -2.20
CA THR A 122 4.29 -1.65 -2.05
C THR A 122 3.63 -2.22 -3.31
N PHE A 123 3.50 -1.44 -4.37
CA PHE A 123 2.86 -1.88 -5.62
C PHE A 123 3.84 -1.95 -6.80
N GLY A 124 4.26 -0.80 -7.36
CA GLY A 124 5.08 -0.75 -8.58
C GLY A 124 6.41 -1.51 -8.49
N PRO A 125 7.25 -1.21 -7.49
CA PRO A 125 8.52 -1.91 -7.30
C PRO A 125 8.39 -3.41 -7.12
N VAL A 126 7.34 -3.84 -6.41
CA VAL A 126 7.07 -5.26 -6.13
C VAL A 126 6.68 -6.00 -7.41
N ILE A 127 5.83 -5.41 -8.25
CA ILE A 127 5.46 -5.98 -9.56
C ILE A 127 6.68 -6.06 -10.49
N ALA A 128 7.50 -5.00 -10.49
CA ALA A 128 8.72 -4.96 -11.30
C ALA A 128 9.71 -6.06 -10.88
N ASP A 129 9.91 -6.26 -9.58
CA ASP A 129 10.78 -7.31 -9.05
C ASP A 129 10.32 -8.70 -9.49
N VAL A 130 9.03 -9.02 -9.35
CA VAL A 130 8.47 -10.30 -9.79
C VAL A 130 8.82 -10.59 -11.27
N SER A 131 8.82 -9.57 -12.12
CA SER A 131 9.13 -9.72 -13.53
C SER A 131 10.54 -10.22 -13.82
N HIS A 132 11.48 -10.08 -12.89
CA HIS A 132 12.87 -10.55 -13.00
C HIS A 132 13.06 -12.02 -12.58
N TRP A 133 12.11 -12.57 -11.82
CA TRP A 133 12.16 -13.93 -11.29
C TRP A 133 11.48 -14.97 -12.19
N PHE A 134 10.78 -14.53 -13.24
CA PHE A 134 10.08 -15.40 -14.18
C PHE A 134 10.49 -15.09 -15.61
N ALA A 135 10.96 -16.11 -16.35
CA ALA A 135 11.23 -16.02 -17.78
C ALA A 135 10.09 -16.63 -18.60
N ARG A 136 9.75 -17.88 -18.30
CA ARG A 136 8.78 -18.66 -19.08
C ARG A 136 7.31 -18.27 -18.79
N ARG A 137 7.02 -17.84 -17.54
CA ARG A 137 5.66 -17.51 -17.07
C ARG A 137 5.53 -16.05 -16.60
N ARG A 138 6.37 -15.16 -17.12
CA ARG A 138 6.49 -13.77 -16.70
C ARG A 138 5.14 -13.01 -16.69
N GLY A 139 4.36 -13.15 -17.78
CA GLY A 139 3.06 -12.47 -17.89
C GLY A 139 2.07 -12.91 -16.81
N ILE A 140 1.98 -14.20 -16.54
CA ILE A 140 1.11 -14.76 -15.50
C ILE A 140 1.58 -14.31 -14.12
N ALA A 141 2.87 -14.35 -13.83
CA ALA A 141 3.42 -13.94 -12.55
C ALA A 141 3.17 -12.44 -12.25
N VAL A 142 3.39 -11.58 -13.24
CA VAL A 142 3.09 -10.14 -13.16
C VAL A 142 1.59 -9.91 -12.95
N ALA A 143 0.73 -10.62 -13.68
CA ALA A 143 -0.72 -10.50 -13.52
C ALA A 143 -1.18 -10.92 -12.11
N ILE A 144 -0.67 -12.04 -11.58
CA ILE A 144 -0.98 -12.48 -10.21
C ILE A 144 -0.54 -11.43 -9.19
N SER A 145 0.68 -10.88 -9.30
CA SER A 145 1.16 -9.83 -8.40
C SER A 145 0.29 -8.58 -8.46
N ALA A 146 -0.14 -8.16 -9.66
CA ALA A 146 -1.02 -7.01 -9.85
C ALA A 146 -2.43 -7.23 -9.27
N CYS A 147 -2.92 -8.47 -9.22
CA CYS A 147 -4.21 -8.80 -8.59
C CYS A 147 -4.25 -8.45 -7.10
N GLY A 148 -3.11 -8.27 -6.43
CA GLY A 148 -3.05 -7.90 -5.02
C GLY A 148 -3.84 -6.64 -4.70
N SER A 149 -3.78 -5.61 -5.54
CA SER A 149 -4.55 -4.37 -5.35
C SER A 149 -6.06 -4.58 -5.48
N TYR A 150 -6.51 -5.47 -6.35
CA TYR A 150 -7.93 -5.81 -6.50
C TYR A 150 -8.42 -6.69 -5.35
N LEU A 151 -7.60 -7.64 -4.89
CA LEU A 151 -7.87 -8.41 -3.67
C LEU A 151 -8.02 -7.49 -2.46
N ALA A 152 -7.16 -6.46 -2.36
CA ALA A 152 -7.29 -5.43 -1.33
C ALA A 152 -8.67 -4.76 -1.37
N GLY A 153 -9.19 -4.45 -2.55
CA GLY A 153 -10.52 -3.88 -2.75
C GLY A 153 -11.68 -4.78 -2.31
N THR A 154 -11.46 -6.08 -2.28
CA THR A 154 -12.46 -7.05 -1.79
C THR A 154 -12.35 -7.28 -0.28
N ILE A 155 -11.13 -7.33 0.23
CA ILE A 155 -10.85 -7.72 1.62
C ILE A 155 -10.97 -6.52 2.58
N TRP A 156 -10.36 -5.38 2.24
CA TRP A 156 -10.25 -4.25 3.17
C TRP A 156 -11.56 -3.52 3.46
N PRO A 157 -12.45 -3.24 2.48
CA PRO A 157 -13.65 -2.46 2.76
C PRO A 157 -14.52 -3.05 3.86
N PRO A 158 -14.90 -4.35 3.88
CA PRO A 158 -15.71 -4.90 4.96
C PRO A 158 -14.98 -4.87 6.31
N ILE A 159 -13.66 -5.09 6.34
CA ILE A 159 -12.86 -5.05 7.56
C ILE A 159 -12.83 -3.61 8.12
N VAL A 160 -12.47 -2.64 7.29
CA VAL A 160 -12.40 -1.23 7.67
C VAL A 160 -13.76 -0.72 8.10
N GLN A 161 -14.83 -1.09 7.39
CA GLN A 161 -16.19 -0.70 7.73
C GLN A 161 -16.60 -1.23 9.12
N HIS A 162 -16.35 -2.51 9.39
CA HIS A 162 -16.65 -3.12 10.68
C HIS A 162 -15.95 -2.38 11.83
N PHE A 163 -14.63 -2.17 11.73
CA PHE A 163 -13.89 -1.48 12.79
C PHE A 163 -14.23 0.01 12.88
N THR A 164 -14.55 0.66 11.78
CA THR A 164 -15.01 2.07 11.80
C THR A 164 -16.33 2.21 12.55
N GLN A 165 -17.24 1.26 12.41
CA GLN A 165 -18.53 1.27 13.12
C GLN A 165 -18.40 0.91 14.61
N THR A 166 -17.47 0.02 14.97
CA THR A 166 -17.33 -0.46 16.35
C THR A 166 -16.39 0.38 17.20
N SER A 167 -15.29 0.84 16.65
CA SER A 167 -14.20 1.52 17.37
C SER A 167 -13.95 2.96 16.89
N GLY A 168 -14.66 3.40 15.85
CA GLY A 168 -14.45 4.68 15.21
C GLY A 168 -13.30 4.68 14.21
N TRP A 169 -13.34 5.62 13.27
CA TRP A 169 -12.39 5.67 12.16
C TRP A 169 -10.94 5.98 12.60
N ARG A 170 -10.75 6.77 13.66
CA ARG A 170 -9.41 7.10 14.19
C ARG A 170 -8.68 5.88 14.74
N ALA A 171 -9.36 5.10 15.59
CA ALA A 171 -8.81 3.87 16.13
C ALA A 171 -8.55 2.83 15.02
N THR A 172 -9.43 2.76 14.03
CA THR A 172 -9.27 1.90 12.85
C THR A 172 -8.01 2.28 12.06
N HIS A 173 -7.75 3.58 11.85
CA HIS A 173 -6.53 4.04 11.18
C HIS A 173 -5.27 3.64 11.94
N LEU A 174 -5.22 3.86 13.26
CA LEU A 174 -4.09 3.40 14.08
C LEU A 174 -3.88 1.89 13.95
N GLY A 175 -4.95 1.11 14.03
CA GLY A 175 -4.89 -0.35 13.87
C GLY A 175 -4.34 -0.76 12.50
N ILE A 176 -4.76 -0.11 11.42
CA ILE A 176 -4.24 -0.37 10.06
C ILE A 176 -2.75 -0.04 9.98
N GLY A 177 -2.33 1.11 10.53
CA GLY A 177 -0.92 1.52 10.52
C GLY A 177 -0.02 0.52 11.24
N VAL A 178 -0.41 0.09 12.43
CA VAL A 178 0.31 -0.93 13.21
C VAL A 178 0.33 -2.27 12.47
N PHE A 179 -0.81 -2.70 11.92
CA PHE A 179 -0.91 -3.93 11.14
C PHE A 179 0.02 -3.92 9.93
N CYS A 180 0.04 -2.83 9.15
CA CYS A 180 0.94 -2.68 8.00
C CYS A 180 2.41 -2.78 8.42
N ALA A 181 2.81 -2.12 9.50
CA ALA A 181 4.19 -2.19 9.98
C ALA A 181 4.58 -3.61 10.39
N ILE A 182 3.77 -4.27 11.21
CA ILE A 182 4.07 -5.61 11.74
C ILE A 182 4.07 -6.67 10.65
N THR A 183 3.25 -6.51 9.60
CA THR A 183 3.14 -7.52 8.53
C THR A 183 4.09 -7.26 7.37
N ILE A 184 4.19 -6.04 6.86
CA ILE A 184 5.00 -5.74 5.67
C ILE A 184 6.50 -5.81 5.99
N LEU A 185 6.96 -5.35 7.17
CA LEU A 185 8.37 -5.36 7.52
C LEU A 185 8.97 -6.79 7.52
N PRO A 186 8.38 -7.80 8.20
CA PRO A 186 8.91 -9.16 8.13
C PRO A 186 8.83 -9.75 6.72
N LEU A 187 7.72 -9.50 5.99
CA LEU A 187 7.56 -9.98 4.62
C LEU A 187 8.62 -9.39 3.68
N SER A 188 9.04 -8.14 3.91
CA SER A 188 10.08 -7.50 3.10
C SER A 188 11.44 -8.17 3.20
N LEU A 189 11.74 -8.87 4.32
CA LEU A 189 13.01 -9.56 4.54
C LEU A 189 13.14 -10.84 3.70
N VAL A 190 12.03 -11.33 3.13
CA VAL A 190 12.03 -12.51 2.26
C VAL A 190 12.17 -12.12 0.78
N LEU A 191 11.98 -10.83 0.44
CA LEU A 191 12.21 -10.26 -0.89
C LEU A 191 13.69 -10.00 -1.15
#